data_f6e785a77f105fdb08cd11c583dc3a1d
#
_entry.id   f6e785a77f105fdb08cd11c583dc3a1d
#
_cell.length_a   1.000
_cell.length_b   1.000
_cell.length_c   1.000
_cell.angle_alpha   90.00
_cell.angle_beta   90.00
_cell.angle_gamma   90.00
#
_symmetry.space_group_name_H-M   'P 1'
#
loop_
_entity.id
_entity.type
_entity.pdbx_description
1 polymer ?
#
loop_
_entity_poly.entity_id
_entity_poly.type
_entity_poly.pdbx_seq_one_letter_code
_entity_poly.pdbx_strand_id
1 'polypeptide(L)'
;MNIMKKISLALALCCASFYSMADQLPLGGFSYGPVEAPTGKEWESPENLALNKEQPHAYIFPFQDVESARKVLPENSKFWQSLDGDWKFNWAPDPDSRPKDFYKTEFDVSGWDNIPVPSSWNIYGVQKDGSLKYGVPIYVNQPVIFQHKVAVDDWRGGVMRTPPANWTTYKHRNEVGSFRRNFEIPQDWDGREVFISFDGVDSFFYLWINGQYVGFSKNSRNTANFNITPYLRKGTNVVAAEVYR
;
A
#
# COMPACT_ATOMS: atom_id res chain seq x y z
N MET A 1 -31.71 27.61 -39.95
CA MET A 1 -30.62 26.70 -40.37
C MET A 1 -29.38 26.70 -39.47
N ASN A 2 -29.37 27.46 -38.37
CA ASN A 2 -28.20 27.56 -37.47
C ASN A 2 -28.30 26.81 -36.14
N ILE A 3 -29.47 26.30 -35.74
CA ILE A 3 -29.65 25.60 -34.47
C ILE A 3 -29.27 24.13 -34.59
N MET A 4 -29.61 23.47 -35.68
CA MET A 4 -29.27 22.06 -35.89
C MET A 4 -27.76 21.81 -36.04
N LYS A 5 -26.97 22.77 -36.59
CA LYS A 5 -25.50 22.62 -36.67
C LYS A 5 -24.82 22.74 -35.30
N LYS A 6 -25.40 23.50 -34.35
CA LYS A 6 -24.82 23.61 -32.98
C LYS A 6 -25.11 22.40 -32.12
N ILE A 7 -26.26 21.74 -32.34
CA ILE A 7 -26.60 20.51 -31.60
C ILE A 7 -25.77 19.32 -32.09
N SER A 8 -25.51 19.21 -33.38
CA SER A 8 -24.63 18.17 -33.95
C SER A 8 -23.18 18.31 -33.48
N LEU A 9 -22.68 19.54 -33.29
CA LEU A 9 -21.33 19.77 -32.81
C LEU A 9 -21.19 19.47 -31.32
N ALA A 10 -22.21 19.75 -30.50
CA ALA A 10 -22.23 19.44 -29.09
C ALA A 10 -22.32 17.91 -28.83
N LEU A 11 -23.10 17.18 -29.64
CA LEU A 11 -23.16 15.71 -29.55
C LEU A 11 -21.83 15.07 -30.02
N ALA A 12 -21.18 15.62 -31.06
CA ALA A 12 -19.88 15.11 -31.52
C ALA A 12 -18.76 15.33 -30.46
N LEU A 13 -18.78 16.46 -29.74
CA LEU A 13 -17.83 16.70 -28.64
C LEU A 13 -18.08 15.80 -27.42
N CYS A 14 -19.34 15.52 -27.07
CA CYS A 14 -19.63 14.54 -26.00
C CYS A 14 -19.21 13.13 -26.39
N CYS A 15 -19.42 12.69 -27.62
CA CYS A 15 -18.95 11.37 -28.08
C CYS A 15 -17.44 11.28 -28.17
N ALA A 16 -16.73 12.34 -28.57
CA ALA A 16 -15.27 12.36 -28.61
C ALA A 16 -14.63 12.28 -27.23
N SER A 17 -15.27 12.84 -26.20
CA SER A 17 -14.79 12.72 -24.80
C SER A 17 -14.96 11.30 -24.22
N PHE A 18 -15.94 10.55 -24.70
CA PHE A 18 -16.12 9.15 -24.29
C PHE A 18 -15.18 8.18 -25.03
N TYR A 19 -14.77 8.51 -26.25
CA TYR A 19 -13.84 7.65 -27.01
C TYR A 19 -12.40 7.73 -26.52
N SER A 20 -11.97 8.84 -25.89
CA SER A 20 -10.62 8.97 -25.36
C SER A 20 -10.39 8.23 -24.04
N MET A 21 -11.45 7.84 -23.32
CA MET A 21 -11.36 7.02 -22.11
C MET A 21 -11.36 5.52 -22.41
N ALA A 22 -11.84 5.10 -23.57
CA ALA A 22 -11.91 3.68 -23.93
C ALA A 22 -10.57 3.12 -24.45
N ASP A 23 -9.67 3.97 -24.92
CA ASP A 23 -8.35 3.56 -25.46
C ASP A 23 -7.26 3.37 -24.39
N GLN A 24 -7.61 3.52 -23.11
CA GLN A 24 -6.68 3.33 -21.98
C GLN A 24 -7.06 2.19 -21.04
N LEU A 25 -7.98 1.32 -21.45
CA LEU A 25 -8.28 0.13 -20.67
C LEU A 25 -7.17 -0.91 -20.88
N PRO A 26 -6.50 -1.37 -19.83
CA PRO A 26 -5.56 -2.47 -19.96
C PRO A 26 -6.29 -3.69 -20.50
N LEU A 27 -5.62 -4.45 -21.36
CA LEU A 27 -6.10 -5.71 -21.93
C LEU A 27 -6.35 -6.70 -20.78
N GLY A 28 -7.59 -6.76 -20.26
CA GLY A 28 -7.90 -7.64 -19.14
C GLY A 28 -9.16 -7.27 -18.36
N GLY A 29 -9.79 -6.14 -18.68
CA GLY A 29 -11.18 -5.89 -18.24
C GLY A 29 -11.40 -5.34 -16.84
N PHE A 30 -10.36 -4.92 -16.12
CA PHE A 30 -10.53 -4.16 -14.87
C PHE A 30 -10.25 -2.69 -15.13
N SER A 31 -11.31 -1.90 -15.24
CA SER A 31 -11.21 -0.46 -15.14
C SER A 31 -11.10 -0.11 -13.67
N TYR A 32 -9.90 0.16 -13.20
CA TYR A 32 -9.76 0.94 -11.98
C TYR A 32 -10.24 2.35 -12.33
N GLY A 33 -11.46 2.70 -11.91
CA GLY A 33 -11.97 4.06 -12.07
C GLY A 33 -11.05 5.08 -11.42
N PRO A 34 -11.24 6.37 -11.65
CA PRO A 34 -10.48 7.40 -10.97
C PRO A 34 -10.57 7.17 -9.46
N VAL A 35 -9.42 7.01 -8.83
CA VAL A 35 -9.32 6.76 -7.40
C VAL A 35 -9.30 8.10 -6.69
N GLU A 36 -10.32 8.35 -5.87
CA GLU A 36 -10.32 9.51 -5.00
C GLU A 36 -9.16 9.44 -4.01
N ALA A 37 -8.59 10.58 -3.68
CA ALA A 37 -7.54 10.66 -2.66
C ALA A 37 -8.05 10.04 -1.34
N PRO A 38 -7.17 9.37 -0.56
CA PRO A 38 -7.59 8.77 0.69
C PRO A 38 -8.08 9.83 1.67
N THR A 39 -9.12 9.52 2.42
CA THR A 39 -9.63 10.41 3.46
C THR A 39 -8.73 10.44 4.69
N GLY A 40 -7.84 9.46 4.81
CA GLY A 40 -6.98 9.24 5.97
C GLY A 40 -7.69 8.59 7.14
N LYS A 41 -8.90 8.06 6.93
CA LYS A 41 -9.74 7.39 7.94
C LYS A 41 -10.18 5.99 7.55
N GLU A 42 -9.77 5.50 6.40
CA GLU A 42 -10.14 4.16 5.93
C GLU A 42 -9.71 3.06 6.91
N TRP A 43 -8.60 3.27 7.62
CA TRP A 43 -8.12 2.37 8.66
C TRP A 43 -9.06 2.28 9.88
N GLU A 44 -9.92 3.27 10.12
CA GLU A 44 -10.90 3.28 11.21
C GLU A 44 -12.19 2.51 10.86
N SER A 45 -12.49 2.29 9.57
CA SER A 45 -13.72 1.66 9.12
C SER A 45 -13.58 0.14 9.00
N PRO A 46 -14.40 -0.67 9.65
CA PRO A 46 -14.39 -2.12 9.48
C PRO A 46 -15.06 -2.59 8.18
N GLU A 47 -15.75 -1.73 7.47
CA GLU A 47 -16.60 -2.09 6.33
C GLU A 47 -15.80 -2.29 5.04
N ASN A 48 -14.83 -1.41 4.79
CA ASN A 48 -14.00 -1.46 3.60
C ASN A 48 -12.66 -2.12 3.90
N LEU A 49 -12.41 -3.29 3.36
CA LEU A 49 -11.19 -4.07 3.60
C LEU A 49 -10.06 -3.74 2.63
N ALA A 50 -10.38 -3.22 1.47
CA ALA A 50 -9.41 -2.88 0.44
C ALA A 50 -10.00 -1.92 -0.60
N LEU A 51 -9.13 -1.23 -1.32
CA LEU A 51 -9.45 -0.47 -2.53
C LEU A 51 -8.42 -0.82 -3.60
N ASN A 52 -8.86 -1.12 -4.81
CA ASN A 52 -8.03 -1.47 -5.98
C ASN A 52 -7.07 -2.65 -5.76
N LYS A 53 -7.26 -3.41 -4.70
CA LYS A 53 -6.55 -4.67 -4.49
C LYS A 53 -7.20 -5.74 -5.34
N GLU A 54 -6.39 -6.55 -6.03
CA GLU A 54 -6.86 -7.72 -6.75
C GLU A 54 -7.62 -8.70 -5.84
N GLN A 55 -8.55 -9.43 -6.43
CA GLN A 55 -9.23 -10.50 -5.73
C GLN A 55 -8.21 -11.57 -5.30
N PRO A 56 -8.35 -12.16 -4.11
CA PRO A 56 -7.46 -13.22 -3.67
C PRO A 56 -7.44 -14.37 -4.67
N HIS A 57 -6.26 -14.78 -5.07
CA HIS A 57 -6.05 -15.88 -5.98
C HIS A 57 -4.87 -16.75 -5.54
N ALA A 58 -4.76 -17.94 -6.12
CA ALA A 58 -3.59 -18.79 -5.91
C ALA A 58 -2.31 -18.09 -6.40
N TYR A 59 -1.22 -18.37 -5.72
CA TYR A 59 0.07 -17.80 -6.07
C TYR A 59 0.52 -18.35 -7.44
N ILE A 60 0.64 -17.48 -8.43
CA ILE A 60 1.00 -17.82 -9.80
C ILE A 60 2.12 -16.91 -10.27
N PHE A 61 3.19 -17.50 -10.79
CA PHE A 61 4.25 -16.76 -11.47
C PHE A 61 4.32 -17.16 -12.93
N PRO A 62 4.36 -16.21 -13.86
CA PRO A 62 4.72 -16.48 -15.22
C PRO A 62 6.22 -16.77 -15.34
N PHE A 63 6.59 -17.70 -16.18
CA PHE A 63 7.99 -18.01 -16.54
C PHE A 63 8.17 -17.94 -18.04
N GLN A 64 9.37 -17.67 -18.49
CA GLN A 64 9.70 -17.54 -19.90
C GLN A 64 9.74 -18.90 -20.63
N ASP A 65 9.97 -19.99 -19.89
CA ASP A 65 10.07 -21.34 -20.43
C ASP A 65 9.80 -22.40 -19.35
N VAL A 66 9.59 -23.66 -19.79
CA VAL A 66 9.25 -24.78 -18.91
C VAL A 66 10.41 -25.15 -17.98
N GLU A 67 11.65 -24.99 -18.41
CA GLU A 67 12.82 -25.32 -17.59
C GLU A 67 12.93 -24.37 -16.40
N SER A 68 12.75 -23.09 -16.64
CA SER A 68 12.71 -22.06 -15.58
C SER A 68 11.53 -22.32 -14.62
N ALA A 69 10.36 -22.66 -15.15
CA ALA A 69 9.19 -22.96 -14.33
C ALA A 69 9.39 -24.18 -13.42
N ARG A 70 10.10 -25.20 -13.87
CA ARG A 70 10.40 -26.40 -13.06
C ARG A 70 11.28 -26.11 -11.84
N LYS A 71 12.01 -24.99 -11.83
CA LYS A 71 12.81 -24.57 -10.67
C LYS A 71 11.96 -23.99 -9.55
N VAL A 72 10.71 -23.62 -9.82
CA VAL A 72 9.66 -23.17 -8.87
C VAL A 72 10.02 -21.89 -8.09
N LEU A 73 11.18 -21.29 -8.34
CA LEU A 73 11.63 -20.09 -7.64
C LEU A 73 11.34 -18.84 -8.47
N PRO A 74 10.64 -17.83 -7.91
CA PRO A 74 10.31 -16.59 -8.62
C PRO A 74 11.53 -15.92 -9.27
N GLU A 75 12.68 -15.99 -8.62
CA GLU A 75 13.94 -15.38 -9.06
C GLU A 75 14.45 -15.96 -10.41
N ASN A 76 13.94 -17.13 -10.82
CA ASN A 76 14.22 -17.70 -12.13
C ASN A 76 13.30 -17.18 -13.24
N SER A 77 12.31 -16.37 -12.89
CA SER A 77 11.43 -15.72 -13.84
C SER A 77 11.98 -14.35 -14.25
N LYS A 78 12.05 -14.10 -15.55
CA LYS A 78 12.34 -12.75 -16.07
C LYS A 78 11.15 -11.78 -15.90
N PHE A 79 10.01 -12.26 -15.44
CA PHE A 79 8.81 -11.49 -15.20
C PHE A 79 8.59 -11.17 -13.71
N TRP A 80 9.61 -11.36 -12.90
CA TRP A 80 9.59 -11.07 -11.48
C TRP A 80 10.81 -10.25 -11.06
N GLN A 81 10.57 -9.32 -10.16
CA GLN A 81 11.62 -8.46 -9.60
C GLN A 81 11.34 -8.25 -8.12
N SER A 82 12.33 -8.50 -7.26
CA SER A 82 12.22 -8.19 -5.84
C SER A 82 12.34 -6.70 -5.58
N LEU A 83 11.49 -6.22 -4.69
CA LEU A 83 11.61 -4.93 -4.02
C LEU A 83 12.11 -5.05 -2.58
N ASP A 84 12.59 -6.24 -2.18
CA ASP A 84 13.23 -6.45 -0.89
C ASP A 84 14.54 -5.66 -0.80
N GLY A 85 14.94 -5.34 0.43
CA GLY A 85 16.15 -4.58 0.71
C GLY A 85 15.87 -3.27 1.41
N ASP A 86 16.77 -2.30 1.30
CA ASP A 86 16.67 -1.05 2.04
C ASP A 86 15.60 -0.10 1.47
N TRP A 87 14.71 0.33 2.35
CA TRP A 87 13.71 1.36 2.09
C TRP A 87 13.96 2.56 2.99
N LYS A 88 13.70 3.76 2.50
CA LYS A 88 13.59 4.96 3.33
C LYS A 88 12.40 4.82 4.26
N PHE A 89 12.62 5.12 5.54
CA PHE A 89 11.65 4.89 6.60
C PHE A 89 11.55 6.05 7.58
N ASN A 90 10.32 6.41 7.92
CA ASN A 90 10.00 7.34 8.98
C ASN A 90 8.93 6.72 9.89
N TRP A 91 9.22 6.69 11.19
CA TRP A 91 8.28 6.22 12.20
C TRP A 91 7.59 7.40 12.90
N ALA A 92 6.29 7.27 13.10
CA ALA A 92 5.50 8.21 13.88
C ALA A 92 4.73 7.45 14.98
N PRO A 93 4.61 8.02 16.19
CA PRO A 93 3.93 7.35 17.31
C PRO A 93 2.41 7.27 17.15
N ASP A 94 1.85 8.06 16.26
CA ASP A 94 0.41 8.15 16.00
C ASP A 94 0.15 8.72 14.59
N PRO A 95 -1.11 8.59 14.10
CA PRO A 95 -1.47 9.07 12.76
C PRO A 95 -1.33 10.58 12.57
N ASP A 96 -1.49 11.38 13.62
CA ASP A 96 -1.44 12.85 13.51
C ASP A 96 -0.01 13.37 13.32
N SER A 97 0.97 12.65 13.89
CA SER A 97 2.39 13.00 13.85
C SER A 97 3.11 12.60 12.58
N ARG A 98 2.48 11.78 11.73
CA ARG A 98 3.11 11.26 10.52
C ARG A 98 3.39 12.33 9.47
N PRO A 99 4.42 12.19 8.63
CA PRO A 99 4.64 13.07 7.50
C PRO A 99 3.52 12.91 6.47
N LYS A 100 2.74 13.97 6.20
CA LYS A 100 1.53 13.85 5.36
C LYS A 100 1.87 13.81 3.89
N ASP A 101 2.66 14.49 3.29
CA ASP A 101 2.88 14.57 1.84
C ASP A 101 4.07 13.73 1.33
N PHE A 102 4.52 12.80 2.11
CA PHE A 102 5.74 12.03 1.84
C PHE A 102 5.69 11.18 0.57
N TYR A 103 4.49 10.87 0.08
CA TYR A 103 4.27 10.10 -1.14
C TYR A 103 4.58 10.92 -2.40
N LYS A 104 4.61 12.25 -2.32
CA LYS A 104 4.95 13.12 -3.43
C LYS A 104 6.40 12.92 -3.86
N THR A 105 6.64 12.89 -5.16
CA THR A 105 7.97 12.56 -5.70
C THR A 105 9.04 13.56 -5.31
N GLU A 106 8.67 14.83 -5.15
CA GLU A 106 9.53 15.95 -4.76
C GLU A 106 9.79 16.03 -3.24
N PHE A 107 9.09 15.26 -2.43
CA PHE A 107 9.30 15.27 -0.97
C PHE A 107 10.68 14.73 -0.63
N ASP A 108 11.45 15.49 0.13
CA ASP A 108 12.79 15.11 0.55
C ASP A 108 12.76 14.07 1.68
N VAL A 109 13.24 12.88 1.38
CA VAL A 109 13.42 11.77 2.34
C VAL A 109 14.89 11.50 2.66
N SER A 110 15.82 12.38 2.29
CA SER A 110 17.26 12.16 2.47
C SER A 110 17.63 11.97 3.94
N GLY A 111 16.98 12.71 4.84
CA GLY A 111 17.16 12.61 6.29
C GLY A 111 16.46 11.42 6.96
N TRP A 112 15.72 10.59 6.21
CA TRP A 112 15.06 9.43 6.77
C TRP A 112 16.00 8.28 7.03
N ASP A 113 15.65 7.44 7.99
CA ASP A 113 16.35 6.18 8.21
C ASP A 113 16.23 5.24 7.00
N ASN A 114 17.07 4.22 6.98
CA ASN A 114 16.89 3.06 6.10
C ASN A 114 16.47 1.87 6.96
N ILE A 115 15.50 1.10 6.48
CA ILE A 115 15.06 -0.13 7.12
C ILE A 115 15.04 -1.26 6.08
N PRO A 116 15.52 -2.46 6.42
CA PRO A 116 15.37 -3.59 5.51
C PRO A 116 13.88 -4.00 5.43
N VAL A 117 13.42 -4.27 4.23
CA VAL A 117 12.12 -4.87 3.95
C VAL A 117 12.38 -6.22 3.29
N PRO A 118 11.77 -7.31 3.76
CA PRO A 118 10.81 -7.38 4.88
C PRO A 118 11.47 -7.26 6.26
N SER A 119 10.82 -6.54 7.18
CA SER A 119 11.17 -6.55 8.60
C SER A 119 10.04 -6.01 9.49
N SER A 120 10.13 -6.26 10.78
CA SER A 120 9.30 -5.56 11.78
C SER A 120 10.09 -4.37 12.32
N TRP A 121 9.61 -3.15 12.12
CA TRP A 121 10.33 -1.95 12.58
C TRP A 121 10.58 -1.92 14.08
N ASN A 122 9.65 -2.44 14.90
CA ASN A 122 9.82 -2.49 16.34
C ASN A 122 10.98 -3.38 16.76
N ILE A 123 11.17 -4.52 16.08
CA ILE A 123 12.29 -5.43 16.35
C ILE A 123 13.59 -4.85 15.80
N TYR A 124 13.54 -4.33 14.57
CA TYR A 124 14.71 -3.71 13.94
C TYR A 124 15.17 -2.46 14.71
N GLY A 125 14.23 -1.72 15.33
CA GLY A 125 14.51 -0.53 16.13
C GLY A 125 15.13 -0.78 17.50
N VAL A 126 15.33 -2.04 17.93
CA VAL A 126 15.99 -2.35 19.19
C VAL A 126 17.48 -2.00 19.09
N GLN A 127 17.92 -1.07 19.93
CA GLN A 127 19.31 -0.61 19.95
C GLN A 127 20.19 -1.50 20.83
N LYS A 128 21.50 -1.41 20.69
CA LYS A 128 22.47 -2.22 21.45
C LYS A 128 22.38 -1.99 22.97
N ASP A 129 21.96 -0.82 23.40
CA ASP A 129 21.76 -0.47 24.80
C ASP A 129 20.35 -0.88 25.32
N GLY A 130 19.55 -1.55 24.50
CA GLY A 130 18.20 -1.98 24.82
C GLY A 130 17.13 -0.89 24.63
N SER A 131 17.49 0.31 24.22
CA SER A 131 16.50 1.35 23.90
C SER A 131 15.75 1.01 22.60
N LEU A 132 14.54 1.58 22.46
CA LEU A 132 13.63 1.27 21.36
C LEU A 132 13.44 2.51 20.50
N LYS A 133 13.95 2.47 19.26
CA LYS A 133 13.89 3.60 18.33
C LYS A 133 12.49 3.77 17.72
N TYR A 134 11.80 2.66 17.44
CA TYR A 134 10.55 2.66 16.68
C TYR A 134 9.40 2.00 17.46
N GLY A 135 9.15 2.51 18.66
CA GLY A 135 8.10 1.97 19.52
C GLY A 135 8.42 0.61 20.11
N VAL A 136 7.44 -0.02 20.69
CA VAL A 136 7.63 -1.27 21.44
C VAL A 136 7.02 -2.45 20.68
N PRO A 137 7.76 -3.57 20.55
CA PRO A 137 7.18 -4.82 20.07
C PRO A 137 6.02 -5.25 20.97
N ILE A 138 4.88 -5.57 20.38
CA ILE A 138 3.70 -5.97 21.12
C ILE A 138 3.38 -7.42 20.79
N TYR A 139 3.17 -8.20 21.84
CA TYR A 139 2.67 -9.54 21.72
C TYR A 139 1.14 -9.56 21.85
N VAL A 140 0.45 -9.74 20.76
CA VAL A 140 -0.99 -9.49 20.64
C VAL A 140 -1.91 -10.63 21.06
N ASN A 141 -1.45 -11.72 21.64
CA ASN A 141 -2.33 -12.68 22.25
C ASN A 141 -2.68 -12.33 23.72
N GLN A 142 -2.19 -11.20 24.19
CA GLN A 142 -2.57 -10.60 25.47
C GLN A 142 -3.83 -9.73 25.32
N PRO A 143 -4.61 -9.51 26.37
CA PRO A 143 -5.81 -8.68 26.24
C PRO A 143 -5.44 -7.26 25.87
N VAL A 144 -5.97 -6.88 24.80
CA VAL A 144 -6.21 -5.57 24.20
C VAL A 144 -5.26 -4.43 24.41
N ILE A 145 -4.74 -4.07 23.32
CA ILE A 145 -3.85 -2.93 23.11
C ILE A 145 -4.58 -1.63 22.71
N PHE A 146 -5.87 -1.70 22.38
CA PHE A 146 -6.62 -0.52 21.96
C PHE A 146 -7.60 -0.07 23.03
N GLN A 147 -7.70 1.23 23.25
CA GLN A 147 -8.76 1.79 24.03
C GLN A 147 -10.05 1.73 23.22
N HIS A 148 -11.05 1.03 23.70
CA HIS A 148 -12.36 1.13 23.11
C HIS A 148 -13.29 1.99 23.95
N LYS A 149 -14.39 2.41 23.35
CA LYS A 149 -15.33 3.37 23.92
C LYS A 149 -16.30 2.75 24.92
N VAL A 150 -16.30 1.43 25.06
CA VAL A 150 -17.20 0.70 25.95
C VAL A 150 -16.57 0.58 27.33
N ALA A 151 -17.33 0.72 28.37
CA ALA A 151 -16.85 0.54 29.72
C ALA A 151 -16.28 -0.86 29.93
N VAL A 152 -15.24 -0.97 30.74
CA VAL A 152 -14.54 -2.23 31.02
C VAL A 152 -15.50 -3.30 31.53
N ASP A 153 -16.51 -2.89 32.27
CA ASP A 153 -17.52 -3.78 32.86
C ASP A 153 -18.47 -4.39 31.82
N ASP A 154 -18.61 -3.76 30.65
CA ASP A 154 -19.42 -4.29 29.55
C ASP A 154 -18.68 -5.33 28.72
N TRP A 155 -17.44 -5.58 29.10
CA TRP A 155 -16.59 -6.48 28.34
C TRP A 155 -16.89 -7.95 28.63
N ARG A 156 -17.14 -8.70 27.59
CA ARG A 156 -17.43 -10.13 27.69
C ARG A 156 -16.55 -10.94 26.79
N GLY A 157 -15.67 -11.69 27.38
CA GLY A 157 -14.92 -12.70 26.66
C GLY A 157 -13.61 -12.26 26.04
N GLY A 158 -12.97 -11.23 26.49
CA GLY A 158 -11.57 -11.29 26.35
C GLY A 158 -10.80 -10.34 25.53
N VAL A 159 -11.34 -9.65 24.62
CA VAL A 159 -10.40 -9.03 23.71
C VAL A 159 -10.25 -7.53 23.85
N MET A 160 -11.20 -6.83 24.36
CA MET A 160 -11.26 -5.37 24.24
C MET A 160 -11.18 -4.64 25.60
N ARG A 161 -10.16 -4.86 26.36
CA ARG A 161 -9.91 -4.12 27.61
C ARG A 161 -9.17 -2.82 27.36
N THR A 162 -9.41 -1.83 28.19
CA THR A 162 -8.52 -0.68 28.26
C THR A 162 -7.15 -1.14 28.78
N PRO A 163 -6.07 -0.97 27.99
CA PRO A 163 -4.75 -1.38 28.44
C PRO A 163 -4.30 -0.54 29.64
N PRO A 164 -3.45 -1.09 30.53
CA PRO A 164 -2.82 -0.31 31.57
C PRO A 164 -2.12 0.94 31.01
N ALA A 165 -2.18 2.05 31.76
CA ALA A 165 -1.64 3.31 31.30
C ALA A 165 -0.11 3.31 31.09
N ASN A 166 0.59 2.35 31.70
CA ASN A 166 2.03 2.17 31.54
C ASN A 166 2.42 1.33 30.31
N TRP A 167 1.46 0.75 29.60
CA TRP A 167 1.75 0.09 28.35
C TRP A 167 2.08 1.11 27.27
N THR A 168 3.07 0.83 26.45
CA THR A 168 3.51 1.73 25.39
C THR A 168 2.44 1.99 24.36
N THR A 169 1.64 0.98 24.04
CA THR A 169 0.47 1.11 23.17
C THR A 169 -0.60 2.04 23.74
N TYR A 170 -0.58 2.32 25.01
CA TYR A 170 -1.45 3.34 25.59
C TYR A 170 -1.02 4.76 25.21
N LYS A 171 0.29 4.99 25.04
CA LYS A 171 0.86 6.26 24.60
C LYS A 171 0.91 6.39 23.08
N HIS A 172 1.25 5.31 22.40
CA HIS A 172 1.50 5.26 20.97
C HIS A 172 0.50 4.31 20.33
N ARG A 173 -0.67 4.85 19.98
CA ARG A 173 -1.72 4.09 19.33
C ARG A 173 -1.67 4.29 17.85
N ASN A 174 -1.80 3.17 17.11
CA ASN A 174 -1.73 3.19 15.67
C ASN A 174 -0.44 3.86 15.19
N GLU A 175 0.70 3.34 15.66
CA GLU A 175 2.00 3.73 15.13
C GLU A 175 1.98 3.67 13.61
N VAL A 176 2.60 4.64 12.98
CA VAL A 176 2.63 4.75 11.52
C VAL A 176 4.05 4.67 11.01
N GLY A 177 4.28 3.75 10.09
CA GLY A 177 5.51 3.65 9.33
C GLY A 177 5.32 4.19 7.92
N SER A 178 6.05 5.24 7.55
CA SER A 178 6.08 5.76 6.18
C SER A 178 7.31 5.22 5.46
N PHE A 179 7.09 4.51 4.35
CA PHE A 179 8.12 3.85 3.58
C PHE A 179 8.22 4.44 2.18
N ARG A 180 9.45 4.60 1.67
CA ARG A 180 9.69 4.99 0.27
C ARG A 180 10.85 4.23 -0.33
N ARG A 181 10.70 3.87 -1.62
CA ARG A 181 11.77 3.28 -2.42
C ARG A 181 11.67 3.71 -3.87
N ASN A 182 12.82 3.89 -4.50
CA ASN A 182 12.93 4.03 -5.93
C ASN A 182 13.08 2.64 -6.57
N PHE A 183 12.48 2.44 -7.73
CA PHE A 183 12.61 1.22 -8.51
C PHE A 183 12.51 1.51 -10.00
N GLU A 184 12.97 0.59 -10.81
CA GLU A 184 12.89 0.66 -12.27
C GLU A 184 12.21 -0.59 -12.79
N ILE A 185 11.45 -0.45 -13.86
CA ILE A 185 10.83 -1.57 -14.56
C ILE A 185 11.78 -2.01 -15.68
N PRO A 186 12.08 -3.32 -15.81
CA PRO A 186 12.85 -3.83 -16.93
C PRO A 186 12.25 -3.44 -18.27
N GLN A 187 13.11 -3.06 -19.24
CA GLN A 187 12.65 -2.59 -20.55
C GLN A 187 11.85 -3.64 -21.33
N ASP A 188 12.11 -4.91 -21.12
CA ASP A 188 11.40 -6.02 -21.74
C ASP A 188 10.00 -6.29 -21.15
N TRP A 189 9.60 -5.47 -20.15
CA TRP A 189 8.23 -5.46 -19.62
C TRP A 189 7.33 -4.43 -20.31
N ASP A 190 7.84 -3.69 -21.29
CA ASP A 190 7.02 -2.73 -22.04
C ASP A 190 5.80 -3.41 -22.68
N GLY A 191 4.64 -2.79 -22.55
CA GLY A 191 3.36 -3.34 -23.02
C GLY A 191 2.76 -4.47 -22.15
N ARG A 192 3.34 -4.76 -20.99
CA ARG A 192 2.80 -5.74 -20.03
C ARG A 192 2.04 -5.06 -18.90
N GLU A 193 1.11 -5.79 -18.32
CA GLU A 193 0.57 -5.42 -17.01
C GLU A 193 1.59 -5.73 -15.93
N VAL A 194 1.77 -4.77 -15.03
CA VAL A 194 2.72 -4.86 -13.91
C VAL A 194 1.95 -4.77 -12.61
N PHE A 195 2.13 -5.78 -11.79
CA PHE A 195 1.54 -5.85 -10.46
C PHE A 195 2.62 -5.71 -9.40
N ILE A 196 2.33 -4.93 -8.35
CA ILE A 196 3.11 -4.94 -7.12
C ILE A 196 2.44 -5.85 -6.10
N SER A 197 3.23 -6.72 -5.45
CA SER A 197 2.75 -7.68 -4.46
C SER A 197 3.36 -7.40 -3.10
N PHE A 198 2.51 -7.41 -2.09
CA PHE A 198 2.89 -7.38 -0.68
C PHE A 198 2.41 -8.65 -0.01
N ASP A 199 3.33 -9.54 0.36
CA ASP A 199 2.99 -10.86 0.92
C ASP A 199 2.46 -10.78 2.35
N GLY A 200 2.79 -9.71 3.07
CA GLY A 200 2.23 -9.45 4.38
C GLY A 200 2.59 -8.07 4.89
N VAL A 201 1.58 -7.27 5.20
CA VAL A 201 1.73 -5.96 5.84
C VAL A 201 0.77 -5.89 7.01
N ASP A 202 1.29 -5.68 8.20
CA ASP A 202 0.51 -5.66 9.43
C ASP A 202 0.37 -4.21 9.94
N SER A 203 -0.85 -3.66 10.00
CA SER A 203 -2.13 -4.30 9.73
C SER A 203 -2.92 -3.64 8.59
N PHE A 204 -2.71 -2.38 8.33
CA PHE A 204 -3.32 -1.58 7.28
C PHE A 204 -2.24 -0.79 6.54
N PHE A 205 -2.38 -0.61 5.22
CA PHE A 205 -1.51 0.32 4.50
C PHE A 205 -2.18 1.00 3.32
N TYR A 206 -1.77 2.24 3.07
CA TYR A 206 -2.00 2.96 1.82
C TYR A 206 -0.81 2.77 0.87
N LEU A 207 -1.10 2.78 -0.43
CA LEU A 207 -0.11 2.65 -1.50
C LEU A 207 -0.19 3.81 -2.48
N TRP A 208 0.98 4.36 -2.83
CA TRP A 208 1.15 5.33 -3.91
C TRP A 208 2.28 4.89 -4.85
N ILE A 209 2.10 5.18 -6.13
CA ILE A 209 3.15 5.05 -7.15
C ILE A 209 3.32 6.41 -7.83
N ASN A 210 4.56 6.92 -7.86
CA ASN A 210 4.90 8.22 -8.47
C ASN A 210 4.03 9.40 -7.97
N GLY A 211 3.68 9.38 -6.68
CA GLY A 211 2.84 10.39 -6.05
C GLY A 211 1.35 10.21 -6.27
N GLN A 212 0.92 9.25 -7.08
CA GLN A 212 -0.47 8.95 -7.36
C GLN A 212 -0.97 7.85 -6.43
N TYR A 213 -2.15 8.07 -5.84
CA TYR A 213 -2.78 7.10 -4.96
C TYR A 213 -3.24 5.87 -5.75
N VAL A 214 -2.87 4.69 -5.28
CA VAL A 214 -3.23 3.41 -5.90
C VAL A 214 -4.39 2.74 -5.15
N GLY A 215 -4.29 2.67 -3.82
CA GLY A 215 -5.31 1.99 -3.03
C GLY A 215 -4.81 1.65 -1.61
N PHE A 216 -5.53 0.75 -0.95
CA PHE A 216 -5.20 0.27 0.39
C PHE A 216 -5.57 -1.21 0.61
N SER A 217 -4.99 -1.81 1.66
CA SER A 217 -5.36 -3.14 2.15
C SER A 217 -5.30 -3.22 3.66
N LYS A 218 -6.18 -4.04 4.27
CA LYS A 218 -6.27 -4.30 5.72
C LYS A 218 -5.96 -5.72 6.13
N ASN A 219 -5.88 -6.64 5.19
CA ASN A 219 -5.68 -8.05 5.50
C ASN A 219 -4.19 -8.39 5.53
N SER A 220 -3.65 -8.50 6.74
CA SER A 220 -2.21 -8.74 6.99
C SER A 220 -1.71 -10.11 6.55
N ARG A 221 -2.60 -11.08 6.34
CA ARG A 221 -2.22 -12.49 6.14
C ARG A 221 -2.39 -12.99 4.71
N ASN A 222 -3.02 -12.18 3.88
CA ASN A 222 -3.18 -12.47 2.46
C ASN A 222 -2.34 -11.52 1.64
N THR A 223 -1.74 -12.02 0.58
CA THR A 223 -1.01 -11.20 -0.39
C THR A 223 -1.90 -10.09 -0.92
N ALA A 224 -1.39 -8.89 -0.94
CA ALA A 224 -2.06 -7.73 -1.51
C ALA A 224 -1.40 -7.38 -2.85
N ASN A 225 -2.09 -7.68 -3.94
CA ASN A 225 -1.67 -7.41 -5.30
C ASN A 225 -2.40 -6.17 -5.83
N PHE A 226 -1.66 -5.25 -6.45
CA PHE A 226 -2.21 -4.05 -7.08
C PHE A 226 -1.65 -3.92 -8.49
N ASN A 227 -2.52 -3.70 -9.47
CA ASN A 227 -2.09 -3.34 -10.83
C ASN A 227 -1.56 -1.90 -10.81
N ILE A 228 -0.27 -1.75 -11.01
CA ILE A 228 0.39 -0.45 -11.00
C ILE A 228 0.70 0.08 -12.41
N THR A 229 0.36 -0.66 -13.44
CA THR A 229 0.63 -0.31 -14.85
C THR A 229 0.26 1.15 -15.20
N PRO A 230 -0.94 1.65 -14.81
CA PRO A 230 -1.36 3.01 -15.17
C PRO A 230 -0.53 4.12 -14.51
N TYR A 231 0.19 3.80 -13.46
CA TYR A 231 0.96 4.75 -12.65
C TYR A 231 2.44 4.79 -12.99
N LEU A 232 2.91 3.84 -13.84
CA LEU A 232 4.32 3.71 -14.16
C LEU A 232 4.77 4.74 -15.19
N ARG A 233 6.04 5.10 -15.11
CA ARG A 233 6.75 5.94 -16.09
C ARG A 233 8.06 5.28 -16.51
N LYS A 234 8.61 5.69 -17.64
CA LYS A 234 9.95 5.25 -18.08
C LYS A 234 11.02 5.74 -17.11
N GLY A 235 12.01 4.89 -16.84
CA GLY A 235 13.08 5.16 -15.89
C GLY A 235 12.65 4.96 -14.43
N THR A 236 13.13 5.80 -13.55
CA THR A 236 12.93 5.65 -12.10
C THR A 236 11.50 5.95 -11.69
N ASN A 237 10.88 4.99 -11.02
CA ASN A 237 9.59 5.10 -10.34
C ASN A 237 9.80 5.17 -8.84
N VAL A 238 8.80 5.70 -8.15
CA VAL A 238 8.77 5.82 -6.70
C VAL A 238 7.57 5.05 -6.17
N VAL A 239 7.82 4.09 -5.28
CA VAL A 239 6.78 3.48 -4.44
C VAL A 239 6.79 4.13 -3.06
N ALA A 240 5.61 4.45 -2.55
CA ALA A 240 5.41 4.93 -1.20
C ALA A 240 4.30 4.11 -0.53
N ALA A 241 4.56 3.68 0.70
CA ALA A 241 3.57 2.96 1.51
C ALA A 241 3.49 3.59 2.91
N GLU A 242 2.27 3.80 3.40
CA GLU A 242 2.00 4.29 4.74
C GLU A 242 1.31 3.18 5.52
N VAL A 243 2.02 2.61 6.48
CA VAL A 243 1.60 1.42 7.22
C VAL A 243 1.14 1.81 8.61
N TYR A 244 -0.05 1.39 8.98
CA TYR A 244 -0.65 1.55 10.31
C TYR A 244 -0.64 0.21 11.02
N ARG A 245 -0.16 0.22 12.23
CA ARG A 245 -0.06 -0.98 13.05
C ARG A 245 -1.35 -1.31 13.80
#